data_607728acb5db2c0cd1cde615d6ecf4a5
#
_entry.id   607728acb5db2c0cd1cde615d6ecf4a5
#
_cell.length_a   1.000
_cell.length_b   1.000
_cell.length_c   1.000
_cell.angle_alpha   90.00
_cell.angle_beta   90.00
_cell.angle_gamma   90.00
#
_symmetry.space_group_name_H-M   'P 1'
#
loop_
_entity.id
_entity.type
_entity.pdbx_description
1 polymer ?
#
loop_
_entity_poly.entity_id
_entity_poly.type
_entity_poly.pdbx_seq_one_letter_code
_entity_poly.pdbx_strand_id
1 'polypeptide(L)'
;MKVAVHILDQKRLIGENVVISLQIGEVIYDWQLLSDKGDRQILSTELIFEDVQEWSPDSPKLYEVKLQAKVGDIVMDDLIDRFGFREIKVQGKEILLNEKKFRIKGVCRHEDHPDYGCALPYAAICHDLMLIQQMGANSIRTAHYPNDEIFLDLCDELGILVWEENHARGIEEPEMRHPLFETQAENVIREMIMNHYNHPSIYIWGILNECASETEFGRSCYQKQFALIRQLDATRPCTFASCKFFQDICFDLPDVISCNIYPRWYVDKPVQQYLAEVCDWIKEDGKGKDKPFIVSEIGAGALYGCHNSYHGKWTEEYQAEALAEQLTACLEYSECMGVYIWQFCDVRVSSEWFAGRPREMNNKGIVDEYRRPKLAYEKVKEIFQKY
;
A
#
# COMPACT_ATOMS: atom_id res chain seq x y z
N MET A 1 -16.72 -1.51 -18.27
CA MET A 1 -15.30 -1.09 -18.05
C MET A 1 -15.03 0.16 -18.87
N LYS A 2 -14.43 1.19 -18.27
CA LYS A 2 -13.88 2.34 -18.98
C LYS A 2 -12.43 2.06 -19.33
N VAL A 3 -12.04 2.32 -20.57
CA VAL A 3 -10.67 2.15 -21.04
C VAL A 3 -10.14 3.50 -21.52
N ALA A 4 -8.94 3.85 -21.09
CA ALA A 4 -8.20 5.01 -21.58
C ALA A 4 -6.79 4.57 -22.00
N VAL A 5 -6.43 4.87 -23.24
CA VAL A 5 -5.10 4.58 -23.80
C VAL A 5 -4.38 5.90 -23.99
N HIS A 6 -3.22 6.05 -23.36
CA HIS A 6 -2.40 7.25 -23.45
C HIS A 6 -1.32 7.07 -24.51
N ILE A 7 -1.37 7.86 -25.56
CA ILE A 7 -0.33 7.94 -26.57
C ILE A 7 0.63 9.06 -26.17
N LEU A 8 1.87 8.73 -25.84
CA LEU A 8 2.83 9.66 -25.25
C LEU A 8 3.70 10.40 -26.26
N ASP A 9 4.00 9.77 -27.41
CA ASP A 9 4.81 10.35 -28.49
C ASP A 9 4.32 9.87 -29.86
N GLN A 10 3.49 10.70 -30.49
CA GLN A 10 3.02 10.40 -31.85
C GLN A 10 3.81 11.09 -32.97
N LYS A 11 4.84 11.87 -32.64
CA LYS A 11 5.64 12.60 -33.66
C LYS A 11 6.22 11.70 -34.73
N ARG A 12 6.61 10.48 -34.33
CA ARG A 12 7.17 9.47 -35.25
C ARG A 12 6.15 8.88 -36.20
N LEU A 13 4.85 9.12 -35.96
CA LEU A 13 3.74 8.53 -36.70
C LEU A 13 3.00 9.59 -37.55
N ILE A 14 3.53 10.85 -37.63
CA ILE A 14 2.91 11.93 -38.39
C ILE A 14 2.89 11.57 -39.88
N GLY A 15 1.70 11.62 -40.46
CA GLY A 15 1.47 11.33 -41.88
C GLY A 15 1.11 9.89 -42.18
N GLU A 16 1.18 9.01 -41.18
CA GLU A 16 0.76 7.61 -41.33
C GLU A 16 -0.70 7.42 -40.85
N ASN A 17 -1.38 6.45 -41.45
CA ASN A 17 -2.73 6.07 -41.04
C ASN A 17 -2.65 5.00 -39.94
N VAL A 18 -2.51 5.45 -38.68
CA VAL A 18 -2.26 4.57 -37.55
C VAL A 18 -3.57 4.15 -36.91
N VAL A 19 -3.73 2.85 -36.72
CA VAL A 19 -4.82 2.24 -35.95
C VAL A 19 -4.27 1.75 -34.61
N ILE A 20 -4.90 2.14 -33.49
CA ILE A 20 -4.65 1.58 -32.17
C ILE A 20 -5.70 0.51 -31.94
N SER A 21 -5.26 -0.74 -31.82
CA SER A 21 -6.11 -1.92 -31.60
C SER A 21 -5.96 -2.41 -30.17
N LEU A 22 -7.07 -2.45 -29.43
CA LEU A 22 -7.19 -3.03 -28.10
C LEU A 22 -7.85 -4.40 -28.21
N GLN A 23 -7.26 -5.40 -27.56
CA GLN A 23 -7.82 -6.74 -27.47
C GLN A 23 -7.90 -7.20 -26.00
N ILE A 24 -9.07 -7.65 -25.57
CA ILE A 24 -9.31 -8.28 -24.25
C ILE A 24 -10.13 -9.55 -24.50
N GLY A 25 -9.49 -10.72 -24.43
CA GLY A 25 -10.13 -11.98 -24.84
C GLY A 25 -10.59 -11.94 -26.29
N GLU A 26 -11.89 -12.12 -26.51
CA GLU A 26 -12.53 -12.05 -27.84
C GLU A 26 -12.96 -10.63 -28.24
N VAL A 27 -12.93 -9.68 -27.31
CA VAL A 27 -13.34 -8.29 -27.57
C VAL A 27 -12.19 -7.54 -28.20
N ILE A 28 -12.42 -6.98 -29.39
CA ILE A 28 -11.47 -6.13 -30.11
C ILE A 28 -12.13 -4.77 -30.31
N TYR A 29 -11.37 -3.69 -30.07
CA TYR A 29 -11.80 -2.32 -30.31
C TYR A 29 -10.68 -1.50 -30.92
N ASP A 30 -10.98 -0.81 -32.02
CA ASP A 30 -10.00 -0.05 -32.77
C ASP A 30 -10.27 1.46 -32.75
N TRP A 31 -9.23 2.25 -32.56
CA TRP A 31 -9.26 3.70 -32.73
C TRP A 31 -8.40 4.10 -33.92
N GLN A 32 -8.87 5.08 -34.70
CA GLN A 32 -8.04 5.78 -35.66
C GLN A 32 -7.27 6.89 -34.95
N LEU A 33 -5.94 6.87 -34.98
CA LEU A 33 -5.12 7.93 -34.43
C LEU A 33 -5.19 9.18 -35.28
N LEU A 34 -5.48 10.34 -34.67
CA LEU A 34 -5.59 11.61 -35.37
C LEU A 34 -4.26 12.35 -35.31
N SER A 35 -3.62 12.55 -36.47
CA SER A 35 -2.30 13.18 -36.57
C SER A 35 -2.25 14.68 -36.23
N ASP A 36 -3.41 15.35 -36.12
CA ASP A 36 -3.54 16.77 -35.87
C ASP A 36 -3.66 17.14 -34.37
N LYS A 37 -3.68 16.15 -33.46
CA LYS A 37 -3.93 16.34 -32.04
C LYS A 37 -2.69 16.62 -31.16
N GLY A 38 -1.53 16.91 -31.79
CA GLY A 38 -0.28 17.18 -31.05
C GLY A 38 0.47 15.93 -30.64
N ASP A 39 1.45 16.06 -29.69
CA ASP A 39 2.37 14.99 -29.32
C ASP A 39 1.76 13.93 -28.39
N ARG A 40 0.67 14.27 -27.71
CA ARG A 40 -0.01 13.38 -26.75
C ARG A 40 -1.50 13.33 -27.04
N GLN A 41 -2.04 12.14 -27.03
CA GLN A 41 -3.48 11.91 -27.21
C GLN A 41 -3.98 10.87 -26.19
N ILE A 42 -5.21 11.05 -25.72
CA ILE A 42 -5.91 10.05 -24.90
C ILE A 42 -7.05 9.50 -25.76
N LEU A 43 -7.02 8.21 -25.99
CA LEU A 43 -8.10 7.46 -26.63
C LEU A 43 -8.93 6.79 -25.56
N SER A 44 -10.24 6.91 -25.60
CA SER A 44 -11.11 6.32 -24.57
C SER A 44 -12.34 5.65 -25.17
N THR A 45 -12.80 4.61 -24.49
CA THR A 45 -14.05 3.90 -24.82
C THR A 45 -14.65 3.29 -23.56
N GLU A 46 -15.91 2.88 -23.65
CA GLU A 46 -16.57 2.05 -22.64
C GLU A 46 -16.90 0.69 -23.26
N LEU A 47 -16.42 -0.37 -22.63
CA LEU A 47 -16.65 -1.74 -23.03
C LEU A 47 -17.53 -2.44 -21.98
N ILE A 48 -18.49 -3.25 -22.47
CA ILE A 48 -19.36 -4.08 -21.64
C ILE A 48 -18.85 -5.52 -21.71
N PHE A 49 -18.64 -6.12 -20.54
CA PHE A 49 -18.29 -7.53 -20.41
C PHE A 49 -19.39 -8.21 -19.61
N GLU A 50 -19.86 -9.33 -20.11
CA GLU A 50 -20.84 -10.19 -19.45
C GLU A 50 -20.10 -11.38 -18.82
N ASP A 51 -20.60 -11.91 -17.71
CA ASP A 51 -20.09 -13.11 -17.01
C ASP A 51 -18.59 -13.07 -16.64
N VAL A 52 -18.10 -11.89 -16.19
CA VAL A 52 -16.73 -11.76 -15.72
C VAL A 52 -16.52 -12.42 -14.37
N GLN A 53 -15.40 -13.10 -14.19
CA GLN A 53 -14.95 -13.55 -12.88
C GLN A 53 -14.20 -12.41 -12.20
N GLU A 54 -14.69 -11.97 -11.05
CA GLU A 54 -14.03 -10.90 -10.29
C GLU A 54 -12.72 -11.38 -9.67
N TRP A 55 -11.75 -10.47 -9.61
CA TRP A 55 -10.52 -10.67 -8.85
C TRP A 55 -10.79 -10.51 -7.35
N SER A 56 -10.27 -11.44 -6.56
CA SER A 56 -10.26 -11.36 -5.09
C SER A 56 -9.06 -12.14 -4.53
N PRO A 57 -8.69 -11.96 -3.25
CA PRO A 57 -7.65 -12.77 -2.60
C PRO A 57 -7.85 -14.27 -2.74
N ASP A 58 -9.09 -14.76 -2.65
CA ASP A 58 -9.43 -16.17 -2.76
C ASP A 58 -9.52 -16.67 -4.22
N SER A 59 -9.65 -15.77 -5.17
CA SER A 59 -9.78 -16.06 -6.60
C SER A 59 -9.15 -14.95 -7.44
N PRO A 60 -7.81 -14.91 -7.55
CA PRO A 60 -7.07 -13.81 -8.20
C PRO A 60 -7.10 -13.91 -9.72
N LYS A 61 -8.30 -13.76 -10.31
CA LYS A 61 -8.50 -13.86 -11.76
C LYS A 61 -7.99 -12.62 -12.47
N LEU A 62 -7.02 -12.82 -13.35
CA LEU A 62 -6.47 -11.80 -14.24
C LEU A 62 -6.91 -12.01 -15.69
N TYR A 63 -7.06 -10.91 -16.39
CA TYR A 63 -7.35 -10.84 -17.81
C TYR A 63 -6.20 -10.13 -18.52
N GLU A 64 -5.77 -10.69 -19.65
CA GLU A 64 -4.76 -10.06 -20.51
C GLU A 64 -5.41 -8.96 -21.35
N VAL A 65 -4.74 -7.83 -21.44
CA VAL A 65 -5.01 -6.76 -22.38
C VAL A 65 -3.86 -6.60 -23.33
N LYS A 66 -4.15 -6.59 -24.63
CA LYS A 66 -3.16 -6.37 -25.69
C LYS A 66 -3.50 -5.09 -26.45
N LEU A 67 -2.54 -4.19 -26.53
CA LEU A 67 -2.60 -3.00 -27.37
C LEU A 67 -1.61 -3.14 -28.51
N GLN A 68 -2.01 -2.70 -29.71
CA GLN A 68 -1.13 -2.66 -30.88
C GLN A 68 -1.34 -1.35 -31.64
N ALA A 69 -0.24 -0.70 -32.00
CA ALA A 69 -0.25 0.39 -33.00
C ALA A 69 0.11 -0.17 -34.35
N LYS A 70 -0.76 0.00 -35.34
CA LYS A 70 -0.64 -0.59 -36.68
C LYS A 70 -0.69 0.45 -37.77
N VAL A 71 0.12 0.25 -38.84
CA VAL A 71 0.04 0.95 -40.13
C VAL A 71 -0.23 -0.11 -41.18
N GLY A 72 -1.45 -0.17 -41.70
CA GLY A 72 -1.90 -1.30 -42.49
C GLY A 72 -1.81 -2.61 -41.70
N ASP A 73 -1.12 -3.61 -42.21
CA ASP A 73 -0.90 -4.90 -41.55
C ASP A 73 0.37 -4.95 -40.71
N ILE A 74 1.13 -3.86 -40.61
CA ILE A 74 2.40 -3.82 -39.88
C ILE A 74 2.15 -3.31 -38.45
N VAL A 75 2.54 -4.12 -37.47
CA VAL A 75 2.59 -3.70 -36.07
C VAL A 75 3.83 -2.85 -35.86
N MET A 76 3.63 -1.60 -35.47
CA MET A 76 4.69 -0.62 -35.21
C MET A 76 5.12 -0.60 -33.75
N ASP A 77 4.18 -0.89 -32.83
CA ASP A 77 4.39 -0.95 -31.38
C ASP A 77 3.33 -1.83 -30.75
N ASP A 78 3.65 -2.48 -29.62
CA ASP A 78 2.67 -3.24 -28.85
C ASP A 78 2.94 -3.17 -27.34
N LEU A 79 1.88 -3.40 -26.57
CA LEU A 79 1.89 -3.52 -25.12
C LEU A 79 0.99 -4.69 -24.73
N ILE A 80 1.49 -5.55 -23.83
CA ILE A 80 0.69 -6.57 -23.18
C ILE A 80 0.72 -6.27 -21.69
N ASP A 81 -0.45 -6.19 -21.08
CA ASP A 81 -0.63 -5.94 -19.66
C ASP A 81 -1.74 -6.84 -19.12
N ARG A 82 -1.93 -6.84 -17.80
CA ARG A 82 -2.95 -7.63 -17.12
C ARG A 82 -3.75 -6.75 -16.18
N PHE A 83 -4.99 -7.10 -15.96
CA PHE A 83 -5.86 -6.45 -14.99
C PHE A 83 -6.87 -7.43 -14.39
N GLY A 84 -7.52 -7.05 -13.29
CA GLY A 84 -8.61 -7.81 -12.70
C GLY A 84 -9.86 -6.96 -12.53
N PHE A 85 -11.03 -7.54 -12.78
CA PHE A 85 -12.30 -6.88 -12.46
C PHE A 85 -12.53 -6.96 -10.96
N ARG A 86 -12.63 -5.83 -10.29
CA ARG A 86 -12.97 -5.76 -8.87
C ARG A 86 -13.55 -4.39 -8.52
N GLU A 87 -14.27 -4.32 -7.44
CA GLU A 87 -14.80 -3.08 -6.88
C GLU A 87 -14.34 -2.91 -5.43
N ILE A 88 -13.85 -1.71 -5.09
CA ILE A 88 -13.55 -1.32 -3.70
C ILE A 88 -14.52 -0.20 -3.32
N LYS A 89 -15.21 -0.37 -2.21
CA LYS A 89 -16.12 0.66 -1.67
C LYS A 89 -15.83 0.91 -0.20
N VAL A 90 -15.92 2.17 0.19
CA VAL A 90 -16.03 2.57 1.60
C VAL A 90 -17.51 2.82 1.89
N GLN A 91 -18.07 2.09 2.84
CA GLN A 91 -19.46 2.23 3.27
C GLN A 91 -19.54 2.38 4.79
N GLY A 92 -19.72 3.61 5.26
CA GLY A 92 -19.65 3.91 6.69
C GLY A 92 -18.29 3.53 7.26
N LYS A 93 -18.26 2.68 8.28
CA LYS A 93 -17.02 2.21 8.93
C LYS A 93 -16.38 0.98 8.28
N GLU A 94 -16.80 0.62 7.08
CA GLU A 94 -16.39 -0.63 6.43
C GLU A 94 -15.74 -0.39 5.08
N ILE A 95 -14.79 -1.24 4.75
CA ILE A 95 -14.23 -1.36 3.41
C ILE A 95 -14.77 -2.66 2.81
N LEU A 96 -15.33 -2.57 1.62
CA LEU A 96 -15.87 -3.69 0.89
C LEU A 96 -15.04 -3.97 -0.35
N LEU A 97 -14.75 -5.24 -0.61
CA LEU A 97 -14.21 -5.75 -1.86
C LEU A 97 -15.30 -6.62 -2.53
N ASN A 98 -15.73 -6.24 -3.73
CA ASN A 98 -16.81 -6.92 -4.45
C ASN A 98 -18.04 -7.13 -3.55
N GLU A 99 -18.47 -6.05 -2.90
CA GLU A 99 -19.60 -6.00 -1.96
C GLU A 99 -19.43 -6.84 -0.67
N LYS A 100 -18.30 -7.49 -0.48
CA LYS A 100 -18.02 -8.32 0.70
C LYS A 100 -17.07 -7.60 1.66
N LYS A 101 -17.39 -7.68 2.95
CA LYS A 101 -16.48 -7.20 4.01
C LYS A 101 -15.24 -8.09 4.06
N PHE A 102 -14.10 -7.48 4.23
CA PHE A 102 -12.86 -8.19 4.50
C PHE A 102 -12.13 -7.57 5.67
N ARG A 103 -11.33 -8.35 6.35
CA ARG A 103 -10.48 -7.89 7.44
C ARG A 103 -9.01 -7.97 7.04
N ILE A 104 -8.28 -6.89 7.28
CA ILE A 104 -6.88 -6.80 6.91
C ILE A 104 -6.03 -7.47 7.99
N LYS A 105 -5.23 -8.43 7.55
CA LYS A 105 -4.14 -9.09 8.27
C LYS A 105 -2.86 -8.76 7.52
N GLY A 106 -2.28 -7.61 7.82
CA GLY A 106 -1.25 -7.01 6.98
C GLY A 106 0.13 -6.99 7.61
N VAL A 107 1.11 -6.73 6.78
CA VAL A 107 2.49 -6.47 7.16
C VAL A 107 3.07 -5.33 6.34
N CYS A 108 3.84 -4.44 6.98
CA CYS A 108 4.61 -3.41 6.28
C CYS A 108 5.89 -4.03 5.73
N ARG A 109 6.20 -3.76 4.46
CA ARG A 109 7.38 -4.28 3.79
C ARG A 109 8.23 -3.16 3.23
N HIS A 110 9.52 -3.17 3.58
CA HIS A 110 10.55 -2.40 2.90
C HIS A 110 11.22 -3.23 1.81
N GLU A 111 11.65 -2.58 0.74
CA GLU A 111 12.60 -3.15 -0.21
C GLU A 111 14.01 -2.92 0.32
N ASP A 112 14.52 -3.85 1.09
CA ASP A 112 15.86 -3.84 1.64
C ASP A 112 16.41 -5.25 1.84
N HIS A 113 17.66 -5.46 1.48
CA HIS A 113 18.37 -6.72 1.67
C HIS A 113 19.87 -6.42 1.83
N PRO A 114 20.59 -7.16 2.70
CA PRO A 114 22.02 -6.93 2.93
C PRO A 114 22.88 -7.01 1.67
N ASP A 115 22.54 -7.92 0.75
CA ASP A 115 23.35 -8.18 -0.45
C ASP A 115 22.88 -7.37 -1.67
N TYR A 116 21.60 -6.96 -1.74
CA TYR A 116 20.99 -6.35 -2.92
C TYR A 116 20.60 -4.88 -2.72
N GLY A 117 20.58 -4.39 -1.48
CA GLY A 117 20.00 -3.09 -1.15
C GLY A 117 18.49 -3.07 -1.46
N CYS A 118 18.03 -2.02 -2.11
CA CYS A 118 16.63 -1.89 -2.52
C CYS A 118 16.33 -2.50 -3.91
N ALA A 119 17.34 -2.93 -4.68
CA ALA A 119 17.15 -3.57 -5.98
C ALA A 119 17.00 -5.09 -5.80
N LEU A 120 15.88 -5.51 -5.27
CA LEU A 120 15.60 -6.92 -4.98
C LEU A 120 15.44 -7.72 -6.27
N PRO A 121 16.17 -8.84 -6.46
CA PRO A 121 15.94 -9.72 -7.60
C PRO A 121 14.60 -10.46 -7.44
N TYR A 122 14.02 -10.88 -8.56
CA TYR A 122 12.75 -11.61 -8.63
C TYR A 122 12.62 -12.74 -7.59
N ALA A 123 13.67 -13.57 -7.45
CA ALA A 123 13.67 -14.68 -6.48
C ALA A 123 13.56 -14.22 -5.02
N ALA A 124 14.12 -13.05 -4.67
CA ALA A 124 14.01 -12.50 -3.33
C ALA A 124 12.59 -11.95 -3.07
N ILE A 125 11.98 -11.32 -4.06
CA ILE A 125 10.59 -10.86 -3.98
C ILE A 125 9.65 -12.06 -3.80
N CYS A 126 9.81 -13.13 -4.61
CA CYS A 126 9.04 -14.36 -4.47
C CYS A 126 9.21 -14.99 -3.08
N HIS A 127 10.41 -14.98 -2.53
CA HIS A 127 10.68 -15.52 -1.19
C HIS A 127 9.97 -14.72 -0.09
N ASP A 128 10.01 -13.37 -0.18
CA ASP A 128 9.29 -12.49 0.74
C ASP A 128 7.78 -12.80 0.70
N LEU A 129 7.19 -12.84 -0.50
CA LEU A 129 5.76 -13.09 -0.67
C LEU A 129 5.33 -14.47 -0.20
N MET A 130 6.16 -15.50 -0.44
CA MET A 130 5.92 -16.85 0.05
C MET A 130 5.86 -16.89 1.59
N LEU A 131 6.81 -16.25 2.28
CA LEU A 131 6.80 -16.17 3.74
C LEU A 131 5.57 -15.40 4.26
N ILE A 132 5.22 -14.30 3.62
CA ILE A 132 4.05 -13.48 3.98
C ILE A 132 2.74 -14.26 3.83
N GLN A 133 2.57 -15.01 2.74
CA GLN A 133 1.40 -15.87 2.55
C GLN A 133 1.36 -17.04 3.55
N GLN A 134 2.50 -17.71 3.79
CA GLN A 134 2.58 -18.81 4.74
C GLN A 134 2.26 -18.37 6.17
N MET A 135 2.53 -17.13 6.50
CA MET A 135 2.15 -16.52 7.76
C MET A 135 0.62 -16.28 7.88
N GLY A 136 -0.11 -16.29 6.76
CA GLY A 136 -1.55 -16.03 6.73
C GLY A 136 -1.90 -14.55 6.58
N ALA A 137 -0.94 -13.69 6.21
CA ALA A 137 -1.22 -12.31 5.86
C ALA A 137 -1.94 -12.25 4.49
N ASN A 138 -2.90 -11.32 4.37
CA ASN A 138 -3.65 -11.07 3.15
C ASN A 138 -3.38 -9.70 2.54
N SER A 139 -2.54 -8.88 3.18
CA SER A 139 -2.24 -7.53 2.72
C SER A 139 -0.80 -7.11 3.04
N ILE A 140 -0.24 -6.31 2.15
CA ILE A 140 1.07 -5.69 2.32
C ILE A 140 0.93 -4.17 2.17
N ARG A 141 1.55 -3.42 3.08
CA ARG A 141 1.77 -1.98 2.93
C ARG A 141 3.20 -1.75 2.44
N THR A 142 3.33 -1.06 1.31
CA THR A 142 4.63 -0.74 0.70
C THR A 142 5.29 0.44 1.41
N ALA A 143 5.72 0.21 2.63
CA ALA A 143 6.24 1.26 3.49
C ALA A 143 7.70 1.62 3.10
N HIS A 144 8.04 2.87 2.75
CA HIS A 144 7.13 4.03 2.61
C HIS A 144 7.38 4.65 1.23
N TYR A 145 7.07 3.97 0.17
CA TYR A 145 7.29 4.39 -1.23
C TYR A 145 6.64 3.42 -2.22
N PRO A 146 6.38 3.85 -3.48
CA PRO A 146 5.94 2.93 -4.53
C PRO A 146 6.95 1.80 -4.71
N ASN A 147 6.46 0.56 -4.83
CA ASN A 147 7.30 -0.62 -5.04
C ASN A 147 7.45 -0.97 -6.54
N ASP A 148 8.33 -1.92 -6.84
CA ASP A 148 8.58 -2.42 -8.19
C ASP A 148 7.32 -3.07 -8.78
N GLU A 149 7.08 -2.88 -10.10
CA GLU A 149 5.95 -3.45 -10.82
C GLU A 149 5.91 -4.99 -10.73
N ILE A 150 7.08 -5.65 -10.71
CA ILE A 150 7.18 -7.11 -10.54
C ILE A 150 6.58 -7.56 -9.19
N PHE A 151 6.79 -6.76 -8.13
CA PHE A 151 6.18 -7.04 -6.83
C PHE A 151 4.65 -6.94 -6.91
N LEU A 152 4.12 -5.93 -7.60
CA LEU A 152 2.69 -5.72 -7.77
C LEU A 152 2.07 -6.82 -8.65
N ASP A 153 2.73 -7.20 -9.75
CA ASP A 153 2.34 -8.33 -10.58
C ASP A 153 2.18 -9.63 -9.80
N LEU A 154 3.15 -9.92 -8.92
CA LEU A 154 3.09 -11.08 -8.05
C LEU A 154 1.97 -10.97 -7.00
N CYS A 155 1.71 -9.79 -6.46
CA CYS A 155 0.57 -9.57 -5.57
C CYS A 155 -0.76 -9.80 -6.28
N ASP A 156 -0.88 -9.38 -7.54
CA ASP A 156 -2.05 -9.63 -8.38
C ASP A 156 -2.29 -11.12 -8.61
N GLU A 157 -1.23 -11.88 -8.92
CA GLU A 157 -1.28 -13.33 -9.14
C GLU A 157 -1.60 -14.12 -7.87
N LEU A 158 -1.06 -13.67 -6.74
CA LEU A 158 -1.16 -14.36 -5.46
C LEU A 158 -2.39 -13.96 -4.63
N GLY A 159 -3.15 -12.96 -5.08
CA GLY A 159 -4.32 -12.47 -4.35
C GLY A 159 -3.96 -11.70 -3.07
N ILE A 160 -2.83 -11.01 -3.05
CA ILE A 160 -2.40 -10.20 -1.90
C ILE A 160 -2.86 -8.76 -2.12
N LEU A 161 -3.62 -8.21 -1.17
CA LEU A 161 -4.02 -6.80 -1.21
C LEU A 161 -2.84 -5.88 -0.91
N VAL A 162 -2.75 -4.76 -1.61
CA VAL A 162 -1.66 -3.79 -1.46
C VAL A 162 -2.20 -2.43 -1.03
N TRP A 163 -1.63 -1.89 0.04
CA TRP A 163 -1.64 -0.46 0.33
C TRP A 163 -0.34 0.12 -0.21
N GLU A 164 -0.43 0.84 -1.31
CA GLU A 164 0.71 1.53 -1.90
C GLU A 164 0.72 3.01 -1.54
N GLU A 165 1.89 3.57 -1.22
CA GLU A 165 1.98 4.93 -0.73
C GLU A 165 3.13 5.77 -1.30
N ASN A 166 2.92 7.10 -1.27
CA ASN A 166 3.93 8.12 -1.61
C ASN A 166 5.08 8.12 -0.60
N HIS A 167 6.25 8.56 -1.01
CA HIS A 167 7.56 8.34 -0.37
C HIS A 167 7.90 9.17 0.86
N ALA A 168 7.15 10.19 1.25
CA ALA A 168 7.52 11.06 2.37
C ALA A 168 7.12 10.45 3.72
N ARG A 169 8.07 10.41 4.66
CA ARG A 169 7.87 9.83 5.99
C ARG A 169 8.62 10.59 7.09
N GLY A 170 8.00 10.74 8.25
CA GLY A 170 8.63 11.22 9.48
C GLY A 170 9.22 12.62 9.36
N ILE A 171 8.69 13.47 8.49
CA ILE A 171 9.17 14.83 8.30
C ILE A 171 8.21 15.84 8.92
N GLU A 172 8.79 16.83 9.58
CA GLU A 172 8.06 17.90 10.23
C GLU A 172 7.78 19.07 9.27
N GLU A 173 7.04 20.09 9.73
CA GLU A 173 6.68 21.23 8.90
C GLU A 173 7.88 21.96 8.27
N PRO A 174 9.02 22.17 8.95
CA PRO A 174 10.18 22.83 8.33
C PRO A 174 10.68 22.14 7.07
N GLU A 175 10.75 20.80 7.06
CA GLU A 175 11.14 20.01 5.91
C GLU A 175 10.06 20.02 4.83
N MET A 176 8.77 19.94 5.21
CA MET A 176 7.65 20.04 4.27
C MET A 176 7.58 21.42 3.58
N ARG A 177 8.16 22.47 4.17
CA ARG A 177 8.28 23.80 3.56
C ARG A 177 9.42 23.91 2.55
N HIS A 178 10.18 22.84 2.31
CA HIS A 178 11.21 22.86 1.26
C HIS A 178 10.56 23.15 -0.10
N PRO A 179 11.13 24.05 -0.93
CA PRO A 179 10.50 24.50 -2.20
C PRO A 179 10.16 23.37 -3.18
N LEU A 180 10.86 22.25 -3.11
CA LEU A 180 10.64 21.10 -4.01
C LEU A 180 9.68 20.07 -3.43
N PHE A 181 9.27 20.16 -2.17
CA PHE A 181 8.48 19.12 -1.51
C PHE A 181 7.17 18.82 -2.23
N GLU A 182 6.35 19.85 -2.46
CA GLU A 182 5.05 19.66 -3.12
C GLU A 182 5.22 19.11 -4.54
N THR A 183 6.15 19.65 -5.33
CA THR A 183 6.39 19.21 -6.71
C THR A 183 6.86 17.75 -6.76
N GLN A 184 7.76 17.36 -5.86
CA GLN A 184 8.22 15.96 -5.78
C GLN A 184 7.08 15.02 -5.36
N ALA A 185 6.30 15.39 -4.34
CA ALA A 185 5.16 14.60 -3.90
C ALA A 185 4.13 14.41 -5.02
N GLU A 186 3.80 15.49 -5.76
CA GLU A 186 2.88 15.41 -6.91
C GLU A 186 3.42 14.50 -8.03
N ASN A 187 4.70 14.63 -8.37
CA ASN A 187 5.31 13.81 -9.43
C ASN A 187 5.25 12.32 -9.07
N VAL A 188 5.62 11.97 -7.83
CA VAL A 188 5.57 10.56 -7.39
C VAL A 188 4.14 10.02 -7.39
N ILE A 189 3.15 10.80 -6.92
CA ILE A 189 1.73 10.39 -6.97
C ILE A 189 1.29 10.15 -8.42
N ARG A 190 1.66 11.04 -9.36
CA ARG A 190 1.31 10.87 -10.77
C ARG A 190 1.95 9.62 -11.38
N GLU A 191 3.23 9.41 -11.14
CA GLU A 191 3.96 8.23 -11.63
C GLU A 191 3.37 6.96 -11.02
N MET A 192 3.20 6.90 -9.72
CA MET A 192 2.62 5.77 -8.99
C MET A 192 1.24 5.38 -9.56
N ILE A 193 0.32 6.33 -9.63
CA ILE A 193 -1.04 6.01 -10.10
C ILE A 193 -1.06 5.70 -11.60
N MET A 194 -0.31 6.40 -12.44
CA MET A 194 -0.32 6.14 -13.88
C MET A 194 0.29 4.80 -14.24
N ASN A 195 1.36 4.39 -13.56
CA ASN A 195 2.01 3.11 -13.84
C ASN A 195 1.25 1.94 -13.21
N HIS A 196 0.70 2.13 -12.00
CA HIS A 196 0.14 1.04 -11.20
C HIS A 196 -1.40 0.98 -11.19
N TYR A 197 -2.06 1.82 -12.00
CA TYR A 197 -3.54 1.89 -12.05
C TYR A 197 -4.21 0.54 -12.31
N ASN A 198 -3.63 -0.28 -13.19
CA ASN A 198 -4.22 -1.54 -13.63
C ASN A 198 -4.09 -2.69 -12.63
N HIS A 199 -3.22 -2.58 -11.61
CA HIS A 199 -3.06 -3.64 -10.60
C HIS A 199 -4.31 -3.78 -9.72
N PRO A 200 -5.04 -4.91 -9.79
CA PRO A 200 -6.22 -5.14 -8.97
C PRO A 200 -5.89 -5.33 -7.48
N SER A 201 -4.68 -5.78 -7.16
CA SER A 201 -4.20 -5.94 -5.78
C SER A 201 -4.17 -4.64 -4.99
N ILE A 202 -3.90 -3.50 -5.63
CA ILE A 202 -3.90 -2.20 -4.96
C ILE A 202 -5.33 -1.84 -4.59
N TYR A 203 -5.64 -1.84 -3.29
CA TYR A 203 -6.97 -1.55 -2.79
C TYR A 203 -7.10 -0.15 -2.20
N ILE A 204 -5.98 0.50 -1.83
CA ILE A 204 -5.95 1.82 -1.21
C ILE A 204 -4.65 2.55 -1.58
N TRP A 205 -4.77 3.85 -1.87
CA TRP A 205 -3.63 4.73 -2.06
C TRP A 205 -3.26 5.45 -0.78
N GLY A 206 -1.99 5.43 -0.42
CA GLY A 206 -1.44 6.14 0.72
C GLY A 206 -0.66 7.39 0.34
N ILE A 207 -0.63 8.34 1.29
CA ILE A 207 0.29 9.46 1.26
C ILE A 207 1.06 9.50 2.58
N LEU A 208 1.97 10.39 2.73
CA LEU A 208 2.66 10.86 3.92
C LEU A 208 2.54 9.97 5.18
N ASN A 209 3.62 9.29 5.56
CA ASN A 209 3.68 8.57 6.83
C ASN A 209 4.26 9.46 7.93
N GLU A 210 3.52 9.64 9.05
CA GLU A 210 4.01 10.34 10.25
C GLU A 210 4.54 11.76 10.00
N CYS A 211 4.07 12.45 8.96
CA CYS A 211 4.44 13.84 8.67
C CYS A 211 3.58 14.82 9.49
N ALA A 212 3.81 16.12 9.33
CA ALA A 212 3.22 17.18 10.15
C ALA A 212 1.70 17.38 9.92
N SER A 213 0.88 16.35 10.24
CA SER A 213 -0.58 16.39 10.12
C SER A 213 -1.28 17.21 11.21
N GLU A 214 -0.54 17.67 12.22
CA GLU A 214 -0.99 18.51 13.33
C GLU A 214 -0.89 20.03 13.01
N THR A 215 -0.33 20.40 11.85
CA THR A 215 -0.14 21.80 11.49
C THR A 215 -1.03 22.24 10.32
N GLU A 216 -1.42 23.52 10.27
CA GLU A 216 -2.22 24.05 9.15
C GLU A 216 -1.48 23.99 7.81
N PHE A 217 -0.17 24.18 7.81
CA PHE A 217 0.63 24.04 6.59
C PHE A 217 0.66 22.57 6.13
N GLY A 218 0.94 21.64 7.05
CA GLY A 218 0.88 20.20 6.78
C GLY A 218 -0.49 19.83 6.22
N ARG A 219 -1.58 20.23 6.87
CA ARG A 219 -2.94 20.01 6.39
C ARG A 219 -3.15 20.49 4.94
N SER A 220 -2.62 21.65 4.57
CA SER A 220 -2.68 22.13 3.18
C SER A 220 -2.00 21.17 2.20
N CYS A 221 -0.84 20.62 2.57
CA CYS A 221 -0.13 19.62 1.75
C CYS A 221 -0.94 18.34 1.61
N TYR A 222 -1.52 17.81 2.71
CA TYR A 222 -2.40 16.64 2.69
C TYR A 222 -3.61 16.84 1.77
N GLN A 223 -4.28 18.00 1.87
CA GLN A 223 -5.43 18.33 1.02
C GLN A 223 -5.09 18.30 -0.47
N LYS A 224 -3.93 18.87 -0.87
CA LYS A 224 -3.48 18.87 -2.26
C LYS A 224 -3.21 17.48 -2.78
N GLN A 225 -2.51 16.65 -1.99
CA GLN A 225 -2.18 15.28 -2.39
C GLN A 225 -3.43 14.41 -2.52
N PHE A 226 -4.38 14.46 -1.58
CA PHE A 226 -5.65 13.75 -1.70
C PHE A 226 -6.50 14.22 -2.88
N ALA A 227 -6.53 15.53 -3.14
CA ALA A 227 -7.24 16.07 -4.30
C ALA A 227 -6.63 15.53 -5.61
N LEU A 228 -5.31 15.46 -5.70
CA LEU A 228 -4.62 14.91 -6.86
C LEU A 228 -4.92 13.42 -7.05
N ILE A 229 -4.84 12.62 -5.99
CA ILE A 229 -5.18 11.18 -6.06
C ILE A 229 -6.61 11.00 -6.60
N ARG A 230 -7.60 11.69 -6.02
CA ARG A 230 -9.00 11.58 -6.45
C ARG A 230 -9.24 12.06 -7.88
N GLN A 231 -8.42 12.98 -8.38
CA GLN A 231 -8.46 13.41 -9.79
C GLN A 231 -7.93 12.32 -10.72
N LEU A 232 -6.88 11.60 -10.30
CA LEU A 232 -6.22 10.56 -11.11
C LEU A 232 -6.95 9.22 -11.01
N ASP A 233 -7.39 8.86 -9.80
CA ASP A 233 -8.14 7.62 -9.53
C ASP A 233 -9.25 7.86 -8.51
N ALA A 234 -10.49 7.81 -8.97
CA ALA A 234 -11.69 7.89 -8.13
C ALA A 234 -12.25 6.49 -7.76
N THR A 235 -11.57 5.41 -8.11
CA THR A 235 -12.04 4.02 -7.90
C THR A 235 -11.49 3.38 -6.64
N ARG A 236 -10.45 3.94 -6.06
CA ARG A 236 -9.83 3.47 -4.82
C ARG A 236 -9.92 4.52 -3.72
N PRO A 237 -10.15 4.11 -2.46
CA PRO A 237 -10.03 5.02 -1.33
C PRO A 237 -8.59 5.47 -1.12
N CYS A 238 -8.43 6.55 -0.35
CA CYS A 238 -7.14 7.06 0.05
C CYS A 238 -7.00 7.23 1.56
N THR A 239 -5.76 7.15 2.05
CA THR A 239 -5.41 7.20 3.46
C THR A 239 -4.02 7.83 3.69
N PHE A 240 -3.68 8.04 4.94
CA PHE A 240 -2.32 8.33 5.42
C PHE A 240 -2.12 7.70 6.79
N ALA A 241 -0.90 7.43 7.18
CA ALA A 241 -0.60 6.86 8.50
C ALA A 241 -0.15 7.96 9.47
N SER A 242 -0.93 8.16 10.54
CA SER A 242 -0.66 9.18 11.56
C SER A 242 -0.06 8.57 12.84
N CYS A 243 0.92 9.26 13.42
CA CYS A 243 1.36 9.05 14.80
C CYS A 243 1.03 10.25 15.72
N LYS A 244 0.39 11.29 15.17
CA LYS A 244 0.11 12.55 15.89
C LYS A 244 -1.13 12.45 16.79
N PHE A 245 -1.99 11.43 16.58
CA PHE A 245 -3.18 11.10 17.40
C PHE A 245 -4.02 12.34 17.77
N PHE A 246 -4.08 12.65 19.05
CA PHE A 246 -4.90 13.70 19.66
C PHE A 246 -4.57 15.12 19.17
N GLN A 247 -3.51 15.30 18.40
CA GLN A 247 -3.10 16.57 17.79
C GLN A 247 -3.40 16.63 16.28
N ASP A 248 -3.76 15.49 15.67
CA ASP A 248 -4.00 15.40 14.24
C ASP A 248 -5.23 16.20 13.82
N ILE A 249 -5.06 17.07 12.83
CA ILE A 249 -6.16 17.91 12.30
C ILE A 249 -6.62 17.47 10.92
N CYS A 250 -6.14 16.34 10.40
CA CYS A 250 -6.32 15.90 9.01
C CYS A 250 -7.30 14.74 8.83
N PHE A 251 -7.86 14.14 9.87
CA PHE A 251 -8.69 12.92 9.75
C PHE A 251 -10.03 13.10 9.04
N ASP A 252 -10.43 14.33 8.74
CA ASP A 252 -11.56 14.58 7.86
C ASP A 252 -11.22 14.44 6.38
N LEU A 253 -9.94 14.42 6.00
CA LEU A 253 -9.47 14.42 4.61
C LEU A 253 -9.45 13.03 3.94
N PRO A 254 -8.90 11.96 4.55
CA PRO A 254 -8.84 10.63 3.95
C PRO A 254 -10.21 9.94 3.93
N ASP A 255 -10.34 8.90 3.13
CA ASP A 255 -11.53 8.03 3.12
C ASP A 255 -11.45 6.98 4.24
N VAL A 256 -10.26 6.57 4.60
CA VAL A 256 -9.94 5.58 5.65
C VAL A 256 -8.95 6.22 6.63
N ILE A 257 -9.22 6.09 7.92
CA ILE A 257 -8.33 6.57 8.98
C ILE A 257 -7.33 5.48 9.33
N SER A 258 -6.07 5.87 9.45
CA SER A 258 -5.01 4.92 9.79
C SER A 258 -4.03 5.53 10.80
N CYS A 259 -3.72 4.76 11.84
CA CYS A 259 -2.84 5.19 12.93
C CYS A 259 -1.73 4.17 13.21
N ASN A 260 -0.52 4.70 13.42
CA ASN A 260 0.63 3.94 13.90
C ASN A 260 0.60 3.92 15.42
N ILE A 261 0.32 2.78 16.04
CA ILE A 261 0.21 2.65 17.50
C ILE A 261 1.18 1.59 18.03
N TYR A 262 1.87 1.90 19.12
CA TYR A 262 2.88 0.98 19.67
C TYR A 262 2.73 0.76 21.18
N PRO A 263 1.56 0.31 21.68
CA PRO A 263 1.42 -0.13 23.07
C PRO A 263 2.36 -1.31 23.32
N ARG A 264 2.83 -1.47 24.54
CA ARG A 264 3.86 -2.43 24.94
C ARG A 264 5.28 -2.10 24.42
N TRP A 265 5.44 -1.21 23.44
CA TRP A 265 6.75 -0.83 22.93
C TRP A 265 7.14 0.61 23.30
N TYR A 266 6.41 1.60 22.79
CA TYR A 266 6.64 3.01 23.11
C TYR A 266 5.69 3.53 24.19
N VAL A 267 4.51 2.93 24.32
CA VAL A 267 3.48 3.33 25.27
C VAL A 267 3.29 2.22 26.28
N ASP A 268 3.44 2.54 27.59
CA ASP A 268 3.23 1.61 28.70
C ASP A 268 1.76 1.66 29.16
N LYS A 269 0.88 1.14 28.31
CA LYS A 269 -0.57 0.98 28.55
C LYS A 269 -1.02 -0.39 28.08
N PRO A 270 -2.09 -0.96 28.68
CA PRO A 270 -2.76 -2.12 28.13
C PRO A 270 -3.24 -1.86 26.69
N VAL A 271 -3.01 -2.81 25.80
CA VAL A 271 -3.27 -2.63 24.34
C VAL A 271 -4.72 -2.27 24.07
N GLN A 272 -5.67 -3.00 24.64
CA GLN A 272 -7.11 -2.77 24.47
C GLN A 272 -7.54 -1.39 24.95
N GLN A 273 -7.03 -0.94 26.10
CA GLN A 273 -7.33 0.39 26.64
C GLN A 273 -6.82 1.47 25.70
N TYR A 274 -5.56 1.36 25.21
CA TYR A 274 -4.97 2.36 24.33
C TYR A 274 -5.68 2.42 22.99
N LEU A 275 -6.04 1.28 22.43
CA LEU A 275 -6.81 1.20 21.19
C LEU A 275 -8.19 1.87 21.32
N ALA A 276 -8.88 1.62 22.43
CA ALA A 276 -10.17 2.25 22.72
C ALA A 276 -10.04 3.78 22.86
N GLU A 277 -9.05 4.28 23.61
CA GLU A 277 -8.78 5.71 23.76
C GLU A 277 -8.56 6.41 22.39
N VAL A 278 -7.78 5.79 21.51
CA VAL A 278 -7.53 6.32 20.14
C VAL A 278 -8.83 6.32 19.32
N CYS A 279 -9.57 5.22 19.32
CA CYS A 279 -10.82 5.12 18.55
C CYS A 279 -11.89 6.09 19.06
N ASP A 280 -12.03 6.24 20.37
CA ASP A 280 -13.00 7.17 20.96
C ASP A 280 -12.65 8.62 20.61
N TRP A 281 -11.38 9.00 20.71
CA TRP A 281 -10.95 10.33 20.27
C TRP A 281 -11.21 10.57 18.76
N ILE A 282 -10.92 9.61 17.88
CA ILE A 282 -11.19 9.71 16.44
C ILE A 282 -12.67 10.01 16.19
N LYS A 283 -13.59 9.39 16.96
CA LYS A 283 -15.03 9.58 16.80
C LYS A 283 -15.52 10.92 17.32
N GLU A 284 -15.02 11.34 18.48
CA GLU A 284 -15.53 12.50 19.21
C GLU A 284 -14.90 13.79 18.72
N ASP A 285 -13.59 13.87 18.68
CA ASP A 285 -12.82 15.09 18.40
C ASP A 285 -12.07 15.03 17.06
N GLY A 286 -11.67 13.85 16.62
CA GLY A 286 -10.79 13.65 15.46
C GLY A 286 -11.47 13.73 14.10
N LYS A 287 -12.77 14.02 14.01
CA LYS A 287 -13.56 14.14 12.76
C LYS A 287 -13.61 12.86 11.91
N GLY A 288 -13.38 11.70 12.53
CA GLY A 288 -13.33 10.40 11.86
C GLY A 288 -14.52 9.47 12.14
N LYS A 289 -15.60 9.97 12.72
CA LYS A 289 -16.71 9.21 13.31
C LYS A 289 -17.30 8.12 12.42
N ASP A 290 -17.47 8.39 11.14
CA ASP A 290 -18.16 7.50 10.21
C ASP A 290 -17.23 6.89 9.15
N LYS A 291 -15.92 6.84 9.45
CA LYS A 291 -14.91 6.30 8.55
C LYS A 291 -14.35 4.96 9.06
N PRO A 292 -13.92 4.07 8.15
CA PRO A 292 -13.17 2.88 8.54
C PRO A 292 -11.88 3.26 9.27
N PHE A 293 -11.49 2.43 10.23
CA PHE A 293 -10.26 2.60 10.98
C PHE A 293 -9.34 1.39 10.81
N ILE A 294 -8.07 1.65 10.48
CA ILE A 294 -7.00 0.66 10.34
C ILE A 294 -5.87 1.02 11.29
N VAL A 295 -5.32 0.03 11.97
CA VAL A 295 -4.03 0.18 12.65
C VAL A 295 -2.93 -0.04 11.61
N SER A 296 -2.30 1.04 11.18
CA SER A 296 -1.32 1.03 10.09
C SER A 296 0.07 0.56 10.49
N GLU A 297 0.38 0.61 11.79
CA GLU A 297 1.60 0.02 12.35
C GLU A 297 1.40 -0.38 13.81
N ILE A 298 1.81 -1.61 14.12
CA ILE A 298 2.06 -2.12 15.47
C ILE A 298 3.35 -2.93 15.45
N GLY A 299 3.99 -3.10 16.60
CA GLY A 299 5.17 -3.96 16.66
C GLY A 299 6.02 -3.78 17.91
N ALA A 300 6.98 -4.65 18.06
CA ALA A 300 8.02 -4.60 19.06
C ALA A 300 9.35 -5.07 18.46
N GLY A 301 10.48 -4.62 19.00
CA GLY A 301 11.81 -5.00 18.50
C GLY A 301 12.34 -6.25 19.18
N ALA A 302 13.01 -7.11 18.39
CA ALA A 302 13.83 -8.22 18.88
C ALA A 302 15.08 -8.40 18.03
N LEU A 303 16.18 -8.73 18.67
CA LEU A 303 17.41 -9.15 17.99
C LEU A 303 17.30 -10.64 17.69
N TYR A 304 17.54 -11.04 16.45
CA TYR A 304 17.56 -12.46 16.07
C TYR A 304 18.52 -13.26 16.95
N GLY A 305 18.05 -14.37 17.53
CA GLY A 305 18.80 -15.22 18.44
C GLY A 305 18.97 -14.67 19.86
N CYS A 306 18.35 -13.54 20.22
CA CYS A 306 18.37 -13.00 21.57
C CYS A 306 17.25 -13.56 22.42
N HIS A 307 17.60 -14.38 23.42
CA HIS A 307 16.69 -15.07 24.30
C HIS A 307 17.06 -14.84 25.76
N ASN A 308 16.08 -14.71 26.64
CA ASN A 308 16.29 -14.77 28.07
C ASN A 308 15.04 -15.22 28.84
N SER A 309 15.23 -15.77 30.04
CA SER A 309 14.14 -16.29 30.87
C SER A 309 13.22 -15.20 31.45
N TYR A 310 13.58 -13.93 31.32
CA TYR A 310 12.80 -12.79 31.82
C TYR A 310 11.93 -12.17 30.75
N HIS A 311 12.04 -12.62 29.49
CA HIS A 311 11.34 -12.08 28.34
C HIS A 311 11.44 -10.55 28.27
N GLY A 312 12.64 -10.01 28.47
CA GLY A 312 12.88 -8.57 28.46
C GLY A 312 12.81 -7.97 27.06
N LYS A 313 12.63 -6.65 26.95
CA LYS A 313 12.67 -5.96 25.64
C LYS A 313 13.93 -6.35 24.86
N TRP A 314 13.80 -6.47 23.56
CA TRP A 314 14.79 -6.93 22.59
C TRP A 314 14.97 -8.45 22.49
N THR A 315 14.29 -9.25 23.30
CA THR A 315 14.28 -10.72 23.11
C THR A 315 13.18 -11.13 22.14
N GLU A 316 13.34 -12.28 21.52
CA GLU A 316 12.33 -12.83 20.61
C GLU A 316 11.04 -13.21 21.35
N GLU A 317 11.14 -13.66 22.61
CA GLU A 317 10.00 -13.94 23.48
C GLU A 317 9.16 -12.67 23.70
N TYR A 318 9.81 -11.56 24.06
CA TYR A 318 9.12 -10.29 24.26
C TYR A 318 8.37 -9.84 22.99
N GLN A 319 9.03 -9.94 21.84
CA GLN A 319 8.43 -9.56 20.56
C GLN A 319 7.19 -10.41 20.26
N ALA A 320 7.31 -11.74 20.42
CA ALA A 320 6.22 -12.68 20.17
C ALA A 320 5.01 -12.42 21.08
N GLU A 321 5.25 -12.19 22.39
CA GLU A 321 4.20 -11.88 23.36
C GLU A 321 3.54 -10.51 23.09
N ALA A 322 4.33 -9.49 22.81
CA ALA A 322 3.83 -8.15 22.51
C ALA A 322 2.95 -8.15 21.24
N LEU A 323 3.42 -8.81 20.18
CA LEU A 323 2.65 -8.95 18.93
C LEU A 323 1.38 -9.78 19.14
N ALA A 324 1.43 -10.84 19.95
CA ALA A 324 0.25 -11.65 20.25
C ALA A 324 -0.84 -10.81 20.92
N GLU A 325 -0.49 -9.99 21.91
CA GLU A 325 -1.43 -9.10 22.59
C GLU A 325 -1.96 -8.01 21.65
N GLN A 326 -1.06 -7.35 20.90
CA GLN A 326 -1.40 -6.29 19.95
C GLN A 326 -2.34 -6.77 18.84
N LEU A 327 -2.01 -7.88 18.19
CA LEU A 327 -2.81 -8.44 17.08
C LEU A 327 -4.17 -8.92 17.57
N THR A 328 -4.22 -9.65 18.69
CA THR A 328 -5.47 -10.13 19.26
C THR A 328 -6.39 -8.95 19.56
N ALA A 329 -5.88 -7.91 20.23
CA ALA A 329 -6.66 -6.74 20.54
C ALA A 329 -7.24 -6.05 19.30
N CYS A 330 -6.41 -5.85 18.25
CA CYS A 330 -6.87 -5.21 17.00
C CYS A 330 -7.88 -6.07 16.24
N LEU A 331 -7.65 -7.39 16.15
CA LEU A 331 -8.52 -8.30 15.40
C LEU A 331 -9.83 -8.61 16.13
N GLU A 332 -9.89 -8.48 17.45
CA GLU A 332 -11.13 -8.62 18.24
C GLU A 332 -11.90 -7.30 18.36
N TYR A 333 -11.27 -6.16 18.12
CA TYR A 333 -11.95 -4.87 18.21
C TYR A 333 -12.84 -4.63 16.99
N SER A 334 -14.14 -4.54 17.23
CA SER A 334 -15.15 -4.53 16.14
C SER A 334 -15.05 -3.33 15.21
N GLU A 335 -14.49 -2.21 15.65
CA GLU A 335 -14.34 -0.99 14.86
C GLU A 335 -13.00 -0.91 14.11
N CYS A 336 -12.07 -1.85 14.36
CA CYS A 336 -10.82 -1.95 13.64
C CYS A 336 -10.99 -2.86 12.42
N MET A 337 -10.84 -2.30 11.23
CA MET A 337 -10.95 -3.04 9.97
C MET A 337 -9.74 -3.92 9.69
N GLY A 338 -8.65 -3.72 10.42
CA GLY A 338 -7.47 -4.53 10.27
C GLY A 338 -6.21 -3.88 10.82
N VAL A 339 -5.12 -4.58 10.68
CA VAL A 339 -3.85 -4.22 11.30
C VAL A 339 -2.67 -4.57 10.40
N TYR A 340 -1.66 -3.71 10.39
CA TYR A 340 -0.37 -3.97 9.76
C TYR A 340 0.72 -4.07 10.82
N ILE A 341 1.51 -5.14 10.74
CA ILE A 341 2.69 -5.33 11.57
C ILE A 341 3.83 -4.48 11.02
N TRP A 342 4.44 -3.67 11.85
CA TRP A 342 5.73 -3.05 11.59
C TRP A 342 6.84 -3.87 12.21
N GLN A 343 7.52 -4.73 11.45
CA GLN A 343 7.51 -4.87 9.98
C GLN A 343 7.83 -6.32 9.57
N PHE A 344 7.86 -6.60 8.29
CA PHE A 344 8.19 -7.94 7.78
C PHE A 344 9.63 -8.33 8.14
N CYS A 345 10.63 -7.64 7.65
CA CYS A 345 12.03 -7.96 7.91
C CYS A 345 12.76 -6.82 8.63
N ASP A 346 13.85 -7.15 9.33
CA ASP A 346 14.78 -6.15 9.85
C ASP A 346 15.40 -5.38 8.68
N VAL A 347 15.50 -4.05 8.81
CA VAL A 347 16.03 -3.16 7.78
C VAL A 347 17.07 -2.20 8.35
N ARG A 348 17.99 -1.77 7.51
CA ARG A 348 19.00 -0.76 7.87
C ARG A 348 18.33 0.59 8.11
N VAL A 349 18.86 1.33 9.07
CA VAL A 349 18.43 2.69 9.37
C VAL A 349 19.64 3.61 9.52
N SER A 350 19.43 4.90 9.27
CA SER A 350 20.47 5.91 9.52
C SER A 350 20.69 6.07 11.02
N SER A 351 21.95 6.03 11.45
CA SER A 351 22.34 6.33 12.83
C SER A 351 22.04 7.77 13.25
N GLU A 352 21.98 8.69 12.29
CA GLU A 352 21.62 10.09 12.52
C GLU A 352 20.17 10.25 12.95
N TRP A 353 19.26 9.47 12.33
CA TRP A 353 17.82 9.55 12.59
C TRP A 353 17.35 8.63 13.70
N PHE A 354 18.04 7.50 13.87
CA PHE A 354 17.65 6.45 14.81
C PHE A 354 18.82 6.05 15.73
N ALA A 355 19.42 7.04 16.39
CA ALA A 355 20.46 6.80 17.38
C ALA A 355 20.01 5.77 18.43
N GLY A 356 20.90 4.84 18.77
CA GLY A 356 20.62 3.81 19.76
C GLY A 356 19.90 2.56 19.23
N ARG A 357 19.65 2.45 17.92
CA ARG A 357 19.20 1.19 17.33
C ARG A 357 20.35 0.18 17.28
N PRO A 358 20.16 -1.03 17.83
CA PRO A 358 21.21 -2.06 17.79
C PRO A 358 21.62 -2.37 16.34
N ARG A 359 22.93 -2.38 16.08
CA ARG A 359 23.52 -2.68 14.76
C ARG A 359 23.07 -1.73 13.63
N GLU A 360 22.60 -0.52 13.94
CA GLU A 360 22.01 0.41 12.96
C GLU A 360 20.85 -0.23 12.16
N MET A 361 20.04 -1.05 12.86
CA MET A 361 18.92 -1.77 12.29
C MET A 361 17.61 -1.42 12.98
N ASN A 362 16.53 -1.34 12.22
CA ASN A 362 15.19 -1.41 12.77
C ASN A 362 14.84 -2.89 12.97
N ASN A 363 15.03 -3.39 14.19
CA ASN A 363 14.87 -4.79 14.55
C ASN A 363 13.40 -5.14 14.93
N LYS A 364 12.41 -4.46 14.34
CA LYS A 364 11.01 -4.83 14.50
C LYS A 364 10.51 -5.85 13.47
N GLY A 365 11.40 -6.31 12.57
CA GLY A 365 11.09 -7.41 11.65
C GLY A 365 10.62 -8.65 12.41
N ILE A 366 9.63 -9.35 11.87
CA ILE A 366 9.23 -10.69 12.34
C ILE A 366 10.14 -11.77 11.75
N VAL A 367 10.88 -11.43 10.71
CA VAL A 367 12.07 -12.13 10.24
C VAL A 367 13.28 -11.18 10.31
N ASP A 368 14.48 -11.73 10.33
CA ASP A 368 15.67 -10.89 10.29
C ASP A 368 15.98 -10.35 8.86
N GLU A 369 17.08 -9.65 8.71
CA GLU A 369 17.51 -9.05 7.44
C GLU A 369 17.79 -10.07 6.32
N TYR A 370 18.06 -11.34 6.68
CA TYR A 370 18.23 -12.47 5.76
C TYR A 370 16.98 -13.35 5.63
N ARG A 371 15.82 -12.88 6.11
CA ARG A 371 14.52 -13.57 6.07
C ARG A 371 14.44 -14.83 6.95
N ARG A 372 15.32 -14.95 7.97
CA ARG A 372 15.21 -16.03 8.96
C ARG A 372 14.10 -15.70 9.96
N PRO A 373 13.10 -16.58 10.13
CA PRO A 373 12.00 -16.34 11.06
C PRO A 373 12.47 -16.19 12.50
N LYS A 374 11.93 -15.19 13.22
CA LYS A 374 12.01 -15.05 14.67
C LYS A 374 10.83 -15.78 15.33
N LEU A 375 10.82 -15.96 16.65
CA LEU A 375 9.69 -16.58 17.38
C LEU A 375 8.35 -15.87 17.07
N ALA A 376 8.39 -14.58 16.84
CA ALA A 376 7.23 -13.78 16.48
C ALA A 376 6.55 -14.25 15.18
N TYR A 377 7.29 -14.77 14.20
CA TYR A 377 6.74 -15.24 12.93
C TYR A 377 5.71 -16.36 13.14
N GLU A 378 6.07 -17.40 13.90
CA GLU A 378 5.14 -18.51 14.18
C GLU A 378 3.96 -18.05 15.03
N LYS A 379 4.18 -17.14 15.97
CA LYS A 379 3.11 -16.58 16.79
C LYS A 379 2.10 -15.76 15.98
N VAL A 380 2.58 -14.95 15.04
CA VAL A 380 1.72 -14.20 14.10
C VAL A 380 0.93 -15.16 13.22
N LYS A 381 1.58 -16.21 12.70
CA LYS A 381 0.93 -17.25 11.89
C LYS A 381 -0.23 -17.92 12.64
N GLU A 382 -0.02 -18.34 13.88
CA GLU A 382 -1.07 -18.92 14.73
C GLU A 382 -2.28 -17.99 14.84
N ILE A 383 -2.03 -16.67 15.02
CA ILE A 383 -3.09 -15.68 15.20
C ILE A 383 -3.80 -15.40 13.87
N PHE A 384 -3.08 -15.18 12.78
CA PHE A 384 -3.67 -14.88 11.48
C PHE A 384 -4.49 -16.04 10.91
N GLN A 385 -4.15 -17.29 11.26
CA GLN A 385 -4.93 -18.47 10.90
C GLN A 385 -6.20 -18.63 11.73
N LYS A 386 -6.24 -18.09 12.96
CA LYS A 386 -7.41 -18.14 13.83
C LYS A 386 -8.51 -17.17 13.39
N TYR A 387 -8.13 -16.01 12.88
CA TYR A 387 -9.03 -14.94 12.45
C TYR A 387 -9.09 -14.85 10.92
#